data_47f6debcbc17af53042a1435ee420956
#
_entry.id   47f6debcbc17af53042a1435ee420956
#
_cell.length_a   1.000
_cell.length_b   1.000
_cell.length_c   1.000
_cell.angle_alpha   90.00
_cell.angle_beta   90.00
_cell.angle_gamma   90.00
#
_symmetry.space_group_name_H-M   'P 1'
#
loop_
_entity.id
_entity.type
_entity.pdbx_description
1 polymer ?
#
loop_
_entity_poly.entity_id
_entity_poly.type
_entity_poly.pdbx_seq_one_letter_code
_entity_poly.pdbx_strand_id
1 'polypeptide(L)'
;DTTEESERLSRIVLYIHGGAYYFGSVNTHKYMIHRLTTKFGGFALAVNYRKAPQFPFPCAIQDCLAAYLYLIDPPSGAPHPAIDPSRIVVAGDSAGGGLALALLQLIRDLDLPRPAGGLLLSPWSDLTHSFPSILQNTKTDYIPPYSFLHRPSVLWPLPRDAGAFVRTTGLLRRFRGKKAGLSVEASGPWHARPLYMTQADGTAAPIKSQIQLYATNAQLRHPLCSPALAGSLGGLPPLFVLAGDDEVLRDEIVYLAHKAANPAAYPTNPALLREFPQTRRAAERYTTPTDVHLQVFDGQCHVFPMFMYTLSARYAFRAMASFIKRVTGAPCQASSPVTQSWGSAPPGKNKYAAHVPLERPH
;
A
#
# COMPACT_ATOMS: atom_id res chain seq x y z
N ASP A 1 -4.66 -34.09 -16.99
CA ASP A 1 -3.70 -33.41 -16.11
C ASP A 1 -3.00 -32.22 -16.76
N THR A 2 -2.88 -32.15 -18.08
CA THR A 2 -2.36 -30.98 -18.80
C THR A 2 -3.29 -29.75 -18.74
N THR A 3 -4.59 -29.96 -18.56
CA THR A 3 -5.60 -28.89 -18.43
C THR A 3 -5.55 -28.22 -17.06
N GLU A 4 -5.40 -28.95 -15.98
CA GLU A 4 -5.27 -28.38 -14.62
C GLU A 4 -3.96 -27.61 -14.44
N GLU A 5 -2.89 -28.10 -15.03
CA GLU A 5 -1.59 -27.43 -14.99
C GLU A 5 -1.59 -26.15 -15.84
N SER A 6 -2.23 -26.17 -17.01
CA SER A 6 -2.47 -25.00 -17.85
C SER A 6 -3.38 -23.98 -17.16
N GLU A 7 -4.40 -24.40 -16.43
CA GLU A 7 -5.25 -23.53 -15.62
C GLU A 7 -4.51 -22.91 -14.42
N ARG A 8 -3.59 -23.67 -13.80
CA ARG A 8 -2.72 -23.15 -12.72
C ARG A 8 -1.77 -22.08 -13.22
N LEU A 9 -1.20 -22.24 -14.39
CA LEU A 9 -0.33 -21.25 -15.06
C LEU A 9 -1.11 -19.99 -15.50
N SER A 10 -2.43 -20.02 -15.43
CA SER A 10 -3.29 -18.94 -15.89
C SER A 10 -3.46 -17.77 -14.90
N ARG A 11 -2.93 -17.85 -13.67
CA ARG A 11 -3.13 -16.84 -12.62
C ARG A 11 -1.83 -16.54 -11.91
N ILE A 12 -1.45 -15.27 -11.92
CA ILE A 12 -0.23 -14.82 -11.28
C ILE A 12 -0.53 -13.67 -10.32
N VAL A 13 0.04 -13.75 -9.14
CA VAL A 13 0.08 -12.64 -8.18
C VAL A 13 1.46 -12.00 -8.23
N LEU A 14 1.53 -10.72 -8.58
CA LEU A 14 2.71 -9.91 -8.34
C LEU A 14 2.65 -9.42 -6.90
N TYR A 15 3.41 -10.07 -6.00
CA TYR A 15 3.35 -9.81 -4.57
C TYR A 15 4.45 -8.86 -4.11
N ILE A 16 4.06 -7.79 -3.43
CA ILE A 16 4.93 -6.76 -2.87
C ILE A 16 4.85 -6.86 -1.35
N HIS A 17 5.96 -7.24 -0.71
CA HIS A 17 5.97 -7.48 0.74
C HIS A 17 5.92 -6.18 1.56
N GLY A 18 5.36 -6.27 2.78
CA GLY A 18 5.39 -5.21 3.77
C GLY A 18 6.75 -5.02 4.45
N GLY A 19 6.77 -4.19 5.48
CA GLY A 19 7.98 -3.92 6.27
C GLY A 19 8.40 -2.45 6.22
N ALA A 20 7.43 -1.54 6.25
CA ALA A 20 7.63 -0.10 6.38
C ALA A 20 8.67 0.50 5.40
N TYR A 21 8.85 -0.13 4.24
CA TYR A 21 9.81 0.21 3.18
C TYR A 21 11.29 0.01 3.55
N TYR A 22 11.63 -0.44 4.75
CA TYR A 22 13.05 -0.59 5.18
C TYR A 22 13.38 -1.97 5.74
N PHE A 23 12.42 -2.80 6.09
CA PHE A 23 12.66 -4.20 6.47
C PHE A 23 11.76 -5.17 5.68
N GLY A 24 11.74 -6.44 6.08
CA GLY A 24 11.03 -7.47 5.33
C GLY A 24 11.77 -7.95 4.09
N SER A 25 11.26 -9.01 3.50
CA SER A 25 11.77 -9.61 2.27
C SER A 25 10.81 -10.69 1.77
N VAL A 26 11.04 -11.22 0.59
CA VAL A 26 10.35 -12.42 0.10
C VAL A 26 10.44 -13.56 1.11
N ASN A 27 11.58 -13.74 1.78
CA ASN A 27 11.77 -14.79 2.79
C ASN A 27 10.87 -14.64 4.02
N THR A 28 10.61 -13.40 4.47
CA THR A 28 9.73 -13.17 5.62
C THR A 28 8.26 -13.41 5.28
N HIS A 29 7.87 -13.27 4.02
CA HIS A 29 6.49 -13.39 3.55
C HIS A 29 6.19 -14.71 2.81
N LYS A 30 7.20 -15.56 2.58
CA LYS A 30 7.07 -16.77 1.75
C LYS A 30 5.93 -17.72 2.18
N TYR A 31 5.70 -17.87 3.47
CA TYR A 31 4.63 -18.76 3.96
C TYR A 31 3.24 -18.21 3.70
N MET A 32 3.06 -16.88 3.86
CA MET A 32 1.81 -16.20 3.54
C MET A 32 1.54 -16.25 2.03
N ILE A 33 2.54 -15.96 1.22
CA ILE A 33 2.47 -16.02 -0.24
C ILE A 33 2.15 -17.46 -0.70
N HIS A 34 2.87 -18.45 -0.18
CA HIS A 34 2.64 -19.86 -0.49
C HIS A 34 1.21 -20.29 -0.15
N ARG A 35 0.71 -19.89 1.02
CA ARG A 35 -0.66 -20.21 1.41
C ARG A 35 -1.69 -19.57 0.47
N LEU A 36 -1.46 -18.31 0.06
CA LEU A 36 -2.33 -17.63 -0.89
C LEU A 36 -2.33 -18.35 -2.24
N THR A 37 -1.15 -18.64 -2.80
CA THR A 37 -1.00 -19.34 -4.11
C THR A 37 -1.66 -20.70 -4.10
N THR A 38 -1.47 -21.49 -3.03
CA THR A 38 -2.15 -22.79 -2.86
C THR A 38 -3.68 -22.64 -2.86
N LYS A 39 -4.21 -21.56 -2.29
CA LYS A 39 -5.66 -21.34 -2.20
C LYS A 39 -6.29 -20.92 -3.53
N PHE A 40 -5.66 -20.08 -4.31
CA PHE A 40 -6.22 -19.69 -5.61
C PHE A 40 -5.78 -20.61 -6.76
N GLY A 41 -4.78 -21.48 -6.55
CA GLY A 41 -4.30 -22.40 -7.57
C GLY A 41 -3.54 -21.70 -8.69
N GLY A 42 -2.41 -21.04 -8.38
CA GLY A 42 -1.59 -20.31 -9.34
C GLY A 42 -0.21 -20.00 -8.80
N PHE A 43 0.46 -19.02 -9.38
CA PHE A 43 1.83 -18.64 -9.04
C PHE A 43 1.91 -17.24 -8.45
N ALA A 44 3.03 -16.94 -7.79
CA ALA A 44 3.37 -15.59 -7.38
C ALA A 44 4.79 -15.25 -7.83
N LEU A 45 4.96 -14.04 -8.41
CA LEU A 45 6.23 -13.36 -8.49
C LEU A 45 6.32 -12.42 -7.29
N ALA A 46 7.21 -12.71 -6.34
CA ALA A 46 7.40 -11.86 -5.18
C ALA A 46 8.58 -10.91 -5.40
N VAL A 47 8.32 -9.61 -5.23
CA VAL A 47 9.32 -8.56 -5.48
C VAL A 47 10.16 -8.33 -4.24
N ASN A 48 11.47 -8.47 -4.36
CA ASN A 48 12.41 -8.08 -3.32
C ASN A 48 12.96 -6.69 -3.64
N TYR A 49 12.13 -5.67 -3.52
CA TYR A 49 12.46 -4.30 -3.89
C TYR A 49 13.57 -3.71 -3.04
N ARG A 50 14.28 -2.72 -3.59
CA ARG A 50 15.33 -1.95 -2.89
C ARG A 50 14.72 -1.12 -1.75
N LYS A 51 15.29 -1.25 -0.57
CA LYS A 51 14.75 -0.71 0.68
C LYS A 51 15.48 0.53 1.17
N ALA A 52 14.74 1.38 1.86
CA ALA A 52 15.30 2.50 2.62
C ALA A 52 16.12 1.98 3.82
N PRO A 53 17.07 2.77 4.35
CA PRO A 53 17.43 4.12 3.92
C PRO A 53 18.38 4.18 2.74
N GLN A 54 18.98 3.06 2.31
CA GLN A 54 19.96 3.01 1.22
C GLN A 54 19.34 3.38 -0.12
N PHE A 55 18.08 2.96 -0.32
CA PHE A 55 17.32 3.21 -1.54
C PHE A 55 15.95 3.81 -1.17
N PRO A 56 15.89 5.13 -0.94
CA PRO A 56 14.64 5.78 -0.56
C PRO A 56 13.68 5.92 -1.74
N PHE A 57 12.52 6.54 -1.49
CA PHE A 57 11.57 6.90 -2.54
C PHE A 57 12.29 7.69 -3.67
N PRO A 58 12.08 7.31 -4.95
CA PRO A 58 11.07 6.37 -5.48
C PRO A 58 11.61 4.96 -5.82
N CYS A 59 12.77 4.52 -5.32
CA CYS A 59 13.41 3.28 -5.76
C CYS A 59 12.48 2.05 -5.68
N ALA A 60 11.76 1.88 -4.58
CA ALA A 60 10.88 0.73 -4.40
C ALA A 60 9.75 0.67 -5.46
N ILE A 61 9.12 1.80 -5.79
CA ILE A 61 8.06 1.83 -6.80
C ILE A 61 8.61 1.60 -8.22
N GLN A 62 9.84 2.04 -8.49
CA GLN A 62 10.52 1.73 -9.76
C GLN A 62 10.77 0.23 -9.92
N ASP A 63 11.21 -0.44 -8.84
CA ASP A 63 11.43 -1.89 -8.85
C ASP A 63 10.10 -2.65 -9.02
N CYS A 64 9.03 -2.19 -8.40
CA CYS A 64 7.70 -2.78 -8.57
C CYS A 64 7.19 -2.63 -10.02
N LEU A 65 7.39 -1.45 -10.63
CA LEU A 65 7.03 -1.24 -12.04
C LEU A 65 7.88 -2.13 -12.96
N ALA A 66 9.18 -2.21 -12.72
CA ALA A 66 10.06 -3.09 -13.50
C ALA A 66 9.64 -4.56 -13.41
N ALA A 67 9.23 -5.02 -12.21
CA ALA A 67 8.73 -6.38 -12.02
C ALA A 67 7.39 -6.62 -12.75
N TYR A 68 6.51 -5.61 -12.81
CA TYR A 68 5.27 -5.70 -13.60
C TYR A 68 5.56 -5.77 -15.09
N LEU A 69 6.43 -4.89 -15.60
CA LEU A 69 6.84 -4.89 -17.02
C LEU A 69 7.54 -6.19 -17.39
N TYR A 70 8.37 -6.74 -16.52
CA TYR A 70 9.02 -8.04 -16.71
C TYR A 70 8.01 -9.19 -16.91
N LEU A 71 6.86 -9.14 -16.22
CA LEU A 71 5.81 -10.15 -16.43
C LEU A 71 5.12 -10.00 -17.79
N ILE A 72 4.80 -8.78 -18.21
CA ILE A 72 3.99 -8.55 -19.43
C ILE A 72 4.80 -8.40 -20.70
N ASP A 73 6.07 -8.02 -20.57
CA ASP A 73 7.02 -7.83 -21.69
C ASP A 73 8.42 -8.30 -21.27
N PRO A 74 8.60 -9.63 -21.09
CA PRO A 74 9.87 -10.19 -20.64
C PRO A 74 10.94 -10.05 -21.74
N PRO A 75 12.21 -9.82 -21.36
CA PRO A 75 13.31 -9.77 -22.31
C PRO A 75 13.54 -11.13 -22.95
N SER A 76 14.21 -11.13 -24.10
CA SER A 76 14.64 -12.37 -24.75
C SER A 76 15.46 -13.24 -23.79
N GLY A 77 15.12 -14.54 -23.70
CA GLY A 77 15.75 -15.49 -22.77
C GLY A 77 15.17 -15.51 -21.36
N ALA A 78 14.11 -14.77 -21.08
CA ALA A 78 13.38 -14.91 -19.82
C ALA A 78 12.82 -16.34 -19.67
N PRO A 79 12.71 -16.86 -18.41
CA PRO A 79 12.24 -18.22 -18.15
C PRO A 79 10.73 -18.41 -18.35
N HIS A 80 10.00 -17.37 -18.73
CA HIS A 80 8.57 -17.41 -18.97
C HIS A 80 8.21 -16.56 -20.21
N PRO A 81 7.13 -16.89 -20.92
CA PRO A 81 6.59 -16.03 -21.96
C PRO A 81 5.93 -14.78 -21.38
N ALA A 82 5.59 -13.81 -22.22
CA ALA A 82 4.76 -12.67 -21.83
C ALA A 82 3.45 -13.14 -21.21
N ILE A 83 3.11 -12.58 -20.05
CA ILE A 83 1.89 -12.89 -19.30
C ILE A 83 0.81 -11.90 -19.68
N ASP A 84 -0.37 -12.40 -20.01
CA ASP A 84 -1.54 -11.56 -20.23
C ASP A 84 -1.87 -10.76 -18.95
N PRO A 85 -1.92 -9.43 -18.99
CA PRO A 85 -2.26 -8.60 -17.83
C PRO A 85 -3.57 -8.97 -17.14
N SER A 86 -4.56 -9.49 -17.91
CA SER A 86 -5.83 -9.97 -17.36
C SER A 86 -5.71 -11.19 -16.42
N ARG A 87 -4.52 -11.78 -16.34
CA ARG A 87 -4.18 -12.90 -15.46
C ARG A 87 -3.32 -12.47 -14.25
N ILE A 88 -2.95 -11.19 -14.17
CA ILE A 88 -2.09 -10.67 -13.13
C ILE A 88 -2.91 -9.91 -12.08
N VAL A 89 -2.75 -10.27 -10.82
CA VAL A 89 -3.25 -9.49 -9.68
C VAL A 89 -2.05 -8.87 -8.95
N VAL A 90 -2.04 -7.56 -8.78
CA VAL A 90 -1.04 -6.86 -7.98
C VAL A 90 -1.45 -6.92 -6.52
N ALA A 91 -0.62 -7.49 -5.68
CA ALA A 91 -0.93 -7.71 -4.27
C ALA A 91 0.18 -7.18 -3.36
N GLY A 92 -0.20 -6.78 -2.15
CA GLY A 92 0.79 -6.40 -1.13
C GLY A 92 0.16 -6.15 0.21
N ASP A 93 0.99 -6.21 1.25
CA ASP A 93 0.60 -5.96 2.63
C ASP A 93 1.32 -4.74 3.21
N SER A 94 0.69 -3.99 4.10
CA SER A 94 1.32 -2.85 4.80
C SER A 94 1.96 -1.84 3.81
N ALA A 95 3.25 -1.56 3.94
CA ALA A 95 4.02 -0.75 2.98
C ALA A 95 3.97 -1.33 1.55
N GLY A 96 3.97 -2.66 1.41
CA GLY A 96 3.78 -3.34 0.13
C GLY A 96 2.37 -3.13 -0.45
N GLY A 97 1.36 -3.02 0.41
CA GLY A 97 0.00 -2.63 0.02
C GLY A 97 -0.07 -1.19 -0.50
N GLY A 98 0.66 -0.27 0.15
CA GLY A 98 0.84 1.10 -0.34
C GLY A 98 1.56 1.13 -1.70
N LEU A 99 2.64 0.36 -1.86
CA LEU A 99 3.35 0.22 -3.15
C LEU A 99 2.45 -0.40 -4.23
N ALA A 100 1.64 -1.41 -3.88
CA ALA A 100 0.70 -2.02 -4.81
C ALA A 100 -0.33 -1.01 -5.32
N LEU A 101 -0.90 -0.20 -4.43
CA LEU A 101 -1.84 0.86 -4.82
C LEU A 101 -1.15 1.95 -5.65
N ALA A 102 0.08 2.35 -5.29
CA ALA A 102 0.87 3.30 -6.07
C ALA A 102 1.21 2.75 -7.47
N LEU A 103 1.56 1.47 -7.58
CA LEU A 103 1.82 0.81 -8.85
C LEU A 103 0.57 0.77 -9.74
N LEU A 104 -0.59 0.44 -9.18
CA LEU A 104 -1.86 0.44 -9.92
C LEU A 104 -2.22 1.84 -10.46
N GLN A 105 -1.97 2.90 -9.66
CA GLN A 105 -2.12 4.27 -10.14
C GLN A 105 -1.15 4.59 -11.27
N LEU A 106 0.11 4.19 -11.13
CA LEU A 106 1.13 4.44 -12.14
C LEU A 106 0.84 3.73 -13.46
N ILE A 107 0.40 2.46 -13.40
CA ILE A 107 -0.05 1.69 -14.57
C ILE A 107 -1.20 2.40 -15.27
N ARG A 108 -2.21 2.87 -14.52
CA ARG A 108 -3.35 3.63 -15.05
C ARG A 108 -2.92 4.95 -15.68
N ASP A 109 -2.08 5.71 -14.97
CA ASP A 109 -1.71 7.08 -15.36
C ASP A 109 -0.76 7.10 -16.57
N LEU A 110 -0.01 6.01 -16.79
CA LEU A 110 0.85 5.79 -17.96
C LEU A 110 0.15 5.04 -19.10
N ASP A 111 -1.14 4.76 -18.97
CA ASP A 111 -1.93 3.97 -19.94
C ASP A 111 -1.29 2.61 -20.29
N LEU A 112 -0.60 1.99 -19.32
CA LEU A 112 -0.03 0.65 -19.48
C LEU A 112 -1.13 -0.43 -19.48
N PRO A 113 -0.87 -1.62 -20.05
CA PRO A 113 -1.81 -2.75 -19.97
C PRO A 113 -2.22 -3.01 -18.51
N ARG A 114 -3.52 -3.07 -18.24
CA ARG A 114 -4.06 -3.10 -16.88
C ARG A 114 -4.08 -4.51 -16.32
N PRO A 115 -3.64 -4.74 -15.07
CA PRO A 115 -3.80 -6.03 -14.40
C PRO A 115 -5.27 -6.33 -14.11
N ALA A 116 -5.57 -7.60 -13.82
CA ALA A 116 -6.92 -8.09 -13.51
C ALA A 116 -7.50 -7.46 -12.25
N GLY A 117 -6.66 -7.13 -11.27
CA GLY A 117 -7.12 -6.57 -10.00
C GLY A 117 -5.99 -6.17 -9.06
N GLY A 118 -6.36 -5.56 -7.95
CA GLY A 118 -5.50 -5.21 -6.83
C GLY A 118 -5.94 -5.87 -5.54
N LEU A 119 -5.02 -6.44 -4.78
CA LEU A 119 -5.25 -7.08 -3.48
C LEU A 119 -4.41 -6.39 -2.42
N LEU A 120 -5.05 -5.60 -1.57
CA LEU A 120 -4.41 -4.70 -0.61
C LEU A 120 -4.71 -5.18 0.82
N LEU A 121 -3.68 -5.67 1.51
CA LEU A 121 -3.79 -6.17 2.88
C LEU A 121 -3.26 -5.10 3.84
N SER A 122 -4.12 -4.55 4.69
CA SER A 122 -3.71 -3.50 5.65
C SER A 122 -2.79 -2.45 5.00
N PRO A 123 -3.13 -1.88 3.83
CA PRO A 123 -2.19 -1.05 3.07
C PRO A 123 -1.84 0.24 3.82
N TRP A 124 -0.54 0.51 3.97
CA TRP A 124 -0.07 1.80 4.45
C TRP A 124 -0.05 2.81 3.31
N SER A 125 -1.06 3.65 3.24
CA SER A 125 -1.38 4.51 2.11
C SER A 125 -1.26 6.01 2.40
N ASP A 126 -1.06 6.39 3.68
CA ASP A 126 -0.82 7.76 4.10
C ASP A 126 0.39 7.88 5.05
N LEU A 127 1.54 8.23 4.49
CA LEU A 127 2.78 8.42 5.24
C LEU A 127 2.83 9.76 5.99
N THR A 128 1.79 10.61 5.84
CA THR A 128 1.67 11.88 6.58
C THR A 128 1.00 11.70 7.93
N HIS A 129 0.49 10.50 8.22
CA HIS A 129 -0.20 10.16 9.48
C HIS A 129 -1.38 11.09 9.79
N SER A 130 -2.19 11.42 8.80
CA SER A 130 -3.28 12.39 8.94
C SER A 130 -4.59 11.79 9.47
N PHE A 131 -4.65 10.47 9.67
CA PHE A 131 -5.86 9.77 10.12
C PHE A 131 -5.82 9.44 11.62
N PRO A 132 -6.97 9.53 12.32
CA PRO A 132 -7.03 9.40 13.79
C PRO A 132 -6.56 8.04 14.32
N SER A 133 -6.87 6.93 13.64
CA SER A 133 -6.55 5.59 14.12
C SER A 133 -5.06 5.36 14.37
N ILE A 134 -4.18 6.10 13.67
CA ILE A 134 -2.72 6.01 13.84
C ILE A 134 -2.29 6.30 15.30
N LEU A 135 -3.08 7.09 16.02
CA LEU A 135 -2.85 7.42 17.44
C LEU A 135 -3.79 6.67 18.37
N GLN A 136 -5.04 6.43 17.96
CA GLN A 136 -6.09 5.86 18.81
C GLN A 136 -5.90 4.36 19.02
N ASN A 137 -5.46 3.62 17.97
CA ASN A 137 -5.35 2.16 18.00
C ASN A 137 -3.99 1.64 18.45
N THR A 138 -3.14 2.49 19.02
CA THR A 138 -1.78 2.11 19.47
C THR A 138 -1.75 1.10 20.62
N LYS A 139 -2.88 0.87 21.31
CA LYS A 139 -2.99 -0.11 22.40
C LYS A 139 -3.55 -1.46 21.93
N THR A 140 -4.18 -1.50 20.76
CA THR A 140 -4.86 -2.67 20.22
C THR A 140 -4.10 -3.30 19.05
N ASP A 141 -3.12 -2.56 18.51
CA ASP A 141 -2.24 -3.05 17.46
C ASP A 141 -0.85 -3.41 18.01
N TYR A 142 -0.13 -4.30 17.33
CA TYR A 142 1.26 -4.62 17.68
C TYR A 142 2.27 -3.59 17.16
N ILE A 143 1.84 -2.67 16.29
CA ILE A 143 2.66 -1.54 15.84
C ILE A 143 2.96 -0.65 17.05
N PRO A 144 4.23 -0.25 17.28
CA PRO A 144 4.60 0.54 18.46
C PRO A 144 3.82 1.86 18.59
N PRO A 145 3.61 2.39 19.81
CA PRO A 145 2.86 3.64 20.02
C PRO A 145 3.42 4.87 19.29
N TYR A 146 4.72 4.91 19.03
CA TYR A 146 5.36 5.91 18.16
C TYR A 146 5.14 5.60 16.68
N SER A 147 4.39 4.53 16.39
CA SER A 147 4.02 4.10 15.04
C SER A 147 5.23 3.97 14.12
N PHE A 148 5.10 4.53 12.92
CA PHE A 148 6.15 4.51 11.91
C PHE A 148 7.07 5.74 11.98
N LEU A 149 7.03 6.52 13.06
CA LEU A 149 7.94 7.63 13.26
C LEU A 149 9.33 7.11 13.59
N HIS A 150 10.32 7.50 12.82
CA HIS A 150 11.70 7.08 12.97
C HIS A 150 12.62 8.27 13.24
N ARG A 151 13.76 7.98 13.84
CA ARG A 151 14.84 8.97 13.92
C ARG A 151 15.42 9.18 12.51
N PRO A 152 15.88 10.40 12.19
CA PRO A 152 16.54 10.65 10.91
C PRO A 152 17.67 9.67 10.65
N SER A 153 17.72 9.13 9.43
CA SER A 153 18.81 8.25 9.02
C SER A 153 20.08 9.05 8.74
N VAL A 154 21.23 8.53 9.19
CA VAL A 154 22.55 9.09 8.84
C VAL A 154 22.98 8.74 7.40
N LEU A 155 22.27 7.82 6.76
CA LEU A 155 22.57 7.31 5.41
C LEU A 155 21.74 7.99 4.32
N TRP A 156 20.67 8.69 4.68
CA TRP A 156 19.78 9.35 3.74
C TRP A 156 19.48 10.77 4.18
N PRO A 157 19.10 11.68 3.24
CA PRO A 157 19.22 13.10 3.47
C PRO A 157 18.70 13.52 4.83
N LEU A 158 19.64 13.98 5.63
CA LEU A 158 19.33 14.50 6.96
C LEU A 158 18.57 15.81 6.79
N PRO A 159 17.49 16.02 7.54
CA PRO A 159 16.92 17.35 7.69
C PRO A 159 18.02 18.32 8.15
N ARG A 160 17.94 19.59 7.75
CA ARG A 160 18.97 20.60 8.10
C ARG A 160 19.19 20.74 9.60
N ASP A 161 18.17 20.51 10.39
CA ASP A 161 18.17 20.55 11.86
C ASP A 161 18.68 19.26 12.53
N ALA A 162 18.76 18.16 11.81
CA ALA A 162 19.31 16.91 12.33
C ALA A 162 20.84 16.93 12.49
N GLY A 163 21.52 17.94 11.97
CA GLY A 163 22.96 18.10 12.08
C GLY A 163 23.48 18.20 13.53
N ALA A 164 22.65 18.63 14.48
CA ALA A 164 22.99 18.67 15.91
C ALA A 164 23.02 17.25 16.52
N PHE A 165 22.07 16.39 16.16
CA PHE A 165 21.98 15.01 16.64
C PHE A 165 23.16 14.15 16.17
N VAL A 166 23.56 14.32 14.92
CA VAL A 166 24.66 13.54 14.32
C VAL A 166 26.02 13.96 14.93
N ARG A 167 26.17 15.22 15.32
CA ARG A 167 27.40 15.71 16.00
C ARG A 167 27.57 15.12 17.39
N THR A 168 26.46 14.86 18.12
CA THR A 168 26.51 14.31 19.47
C THR A 168 26.82 12.81 19.52
N THR A 169 26.53 12.06 18.45
CA THR A 169 26.70 10.59 18.42
C THR A 169 28.09 10.12 17.98
N GLY A 170 29.01 11.00 17.61
CA GLY A 170 30.36 10.67 17.21
C GLY A 170 30.50 9.88 15.90
N LEU A 171 29.42 9.47 15.30
CA LEU A 171 29.36 8.60 14.11
C LEU A 171 29.94 9.29 12.87
N LEU A 172 29.74 10.62 12.73
CA LEU A 172 30.28 11.40 11.61
C LEU A 172 31.81 11.53 11.62
N ARG A 173 32.46 11.29 12.75
CA ARG A 173 33.93 11.38 12.84
C ARG A 173 34.63 10.33 11.96
N ARG A 174 33.96 9.18 11.72
CA ARG A 174 34.46 8.07 10.90
C ARG A 174 34.30 8.28 9.39
N PHE A 175 33.33 9.15 8.97
CA PHE A 175 33.02 9.37 7.57
C PHE A 175 33.54 10.68 6.98
N ARG A 176 34.23 11.50 7.79
CA ARG A 176 34.78 12.81 7.39
C ARG A 176 35.94 12.73 6.39
N GLY A 177 36.42 11.53 6.08
CA GLY A 177 37.58 11.32 5.17
C GLY A 177 37.21 11.28 3.67
N LYS A 178 35.93 11.23 3.31
CA LYS A 178 35.55 11.33 1.90
C LYS A 178 34.57 12.50 1.76
N LYS A 179 34.99 13.58 1.11
CA LYS A 179 34.13 14.62 0.58
C LYS A 179 33.17 13.96 -0.43
N ALA A 180 32.13 13.32 0.03
CA ALA A 180 30.97 13.09 -0.79
C ALA A 180 30.27 14.45 -0.92
N GLY A 181 30.57 15.16 -1.98
CA GLY A 181 29.85 16.34 -2.41
C GLY A 181 28.44 15.98 -2.86
N LEU A 182 27.62 15.60 -1.91
CA LEU A 182 26.18 15.54 -2.04
C LEU A 182 25.62 16.84 -1.43
N SER A 183 25.93 17.97 -2.06
CA SER A 183 25.05 19.11 -2.03
C SER A 183 23.83 18.73 -2.87
N VAL A 184 22.91 17.97 -2.30
CA VAL A 184 21.54 17.99 -2.77
C VAL A 184 21.06 19.39 -2.39
N GLU A 185 21.24 20.33 -3.30
CA GLU A 185 20.52 21.60 -3.25
C GLU A 185 19.05 21.23 -3.22
N ALA A 186 18.49 21.40 -2.05
CA ALA A 186 17.09 21.26 -1.79
C ALA A 186 16.31 22.42 -2.44
N SER A 187 16.52 22.67 -3.71
CA SER A 187 15.99 23.79 -4.50
C SER A 187 14.82 23.34 -5.39
N GLY A 188 13.93 22.51 -4.84
CA GLY A 188 12.66 22.23 -5.49
C GLY A 188 11.49 22.88 -4.75
N PRO A 189 10.33 23.07 -5.41
CA PRO A 189 9.13 23.65 -4.80
C PRO A 189 8.57 22.85 -3.61
N TRP A 190 9.21 21.76 -3.26
CA TRP A 190 8.86 20.81 -2.21
C TRP A 190 9.16 21.28 -0.79
N HIS A 191 9.88 22.39 -0.61
CA HIS A 191 10.38 22.85 0.70
C HIS A 191 9.48 23.86 1.42
N ALA A 192 8.39 24.27 0.82
CA ALA A 192 7.70 25.48 1.26
C ALA A 192 6.59 25.30 2.29
N ARG A 193 6.21 24.06 2.65
CA ARG A 193 5.05 23.85 3.56
C ARG A 193 5.38 22.88 4.67
N PRO A 194 5.19 23.28 5.94
CA PRO A 194 5.31 22.36 7.07
C PRO A 194 4.24 21.26 6.93
N LEU A 195 4.64 20.01 7.26
CA LEU A 195 3.69 18.94 7.52
C LEU A 195 3.11 19.15 8.92
N TYR A 196 1.82 18.88 9.06
CA TYR A 196 1.14 18.88 10.33
C TYR A 196 0.62 17.47 10.59
N MET A 197 0.73 17.03 11.84
CA MET A 197 0.14 15.79 12.32
C MET A 197 -0.99 16.14 13.29
N THR A 198 -2.14 15.51 13.12
CA THR A 198 -3.23 15.63 14.10
C THR A 198 -2.85 14.88 15.36
N GLN A 199 -2.88 15.58 16.50
CA GLN A 199 -2.64 14.97 17.81
C GLN A 199 -3.90 14.27 18.34
N ALA A 200 -3.74 13.47 19.40
CA ALA A 200 -4.85 12.75 20.00
C ALA A 200 -5.98 13.63 20.51
N ASP A 201 -5.70 14.91 20.81
CA ASP A 201 -6.66 15.92 21.23
C ASP A 201 -7.33 16.67 20.05
N GLY A 202 -7.01 16.26 18.80
CA GLY A 202 -7.53 16.90 17.58
C GLY A 202 -6.74 18.12 17.14
N THR A 203 -5.72 18.57 17.86
CA THR A 203 -4.91 19.72 17.47
C THR A 203 -3.88 19.36 16.39
N ALA A 204 -3.59 20.30 15.49
CA ALA A 204 -2.56 20.12 14.47
C ALA A 204 -1.20 20.62 14.97
N ALA A 205 -0.22 19.72 15.03
CA ALA A 205 1.15 20.07 15.41
C ALA A 205 2.10 20.00 14.20
N PRO A 206 2.98 21.00 14.00
CA PRO A 206 3.94 20.98 12.90
C PRO A 206 5.00 19.90 13.13
N ILE A 207 5.25 19.11 12.10
CA ILE A 207 6.32 18.10 12.11
C ILE A 207 7.65 18.80 11.79
N LYS A 208 8.50 18.90 12.79
CA LYS A 208 9.80 19.58 12.70
C LYS A 208 10.97 18.66 12.39
N SER A 209 10.80 17.35 12.52
CA SER A 209 11.84 16.36 12.27
C SER A 209 11.43 15.42 11.13
N GLN A 210 12.40 14.75 10.50
CA GLN A 210 12.09 13.71 9.51
C GLN A 210 11.42 12.53 10.19
N ILE A 211 10.23 12.13 9.72
CA ILE A 211 9.43 11.08 10.35
C ILE A 211 9.59 9.72 9.68
N GLN A 212 10.11 9.66 8.46
CA GLN A 212 10.23 8.41 7.69
C GLN A 212 11.67 8.18 7.20
N LEU A 213 12.07 6.90 7.12
CA LEU A 213 13.29 6.48 6.44
C LEU A 213 13.10 6.41 4.92
N TYR A 214 11.87 6.21 4.47
CA TYR A 214 11.53 5.96 3.06
C TYR A 214 11.58 7.21 2.19
N ALA A 215 11.09 8.34 2.71
CA ALA A 215 10.98 9.58 1.95
C ALA A 215 11.23 10.80 2.84
N THR A 216 11.63 11.91 2.26
CA THR A 216 11.71 13.19 2.98
C THR A 216 10.31 13.68 3.34
N ASN A 217 10.17 14.51 4.38
CA ASN A 217 8.87 15.08 4.76
C ASN A 217 8.18 15.79 3.59
N ALA A 218 8.94 16.46 2.72
CA ALA A 218 8.40 17.11 1.52
C ALA A 218 7.80 16.11 0.51
N GLN A 219 8.36 14.91 0.42
CA GLN A 219 7.88 13.86 -0.49
C GLN A 219 6.72 13.06 0.08
N LEU A 220 6.46 13.09 1.39
CA LEU A 220 5.41 12.27 2.00
C LEU A 220 4.03 12.53 1.42
N ARG A 221 3.76 13.76 0.95
CA ARG A 221 2.49 14.13 0.30
C ARG A 221 2.41 13.76 -1.18
N HIS A 222 3.49 13.26 -1.76
CA HIS A 222 3.48 12.83 -3.15
C HIS A 222 2.53 11.64 -3.34
N PRO A 223 1.64 11.61 -4.36
CA PRO A 223 0.61 10.58 -4.51
C PRO A 223 1.13 9.17 -4.74
N LEU A 224 2.38 8.99 -5.16
CA LEU A 224 3.03 7.67 -5.22
C LEU A 224 3.74 7.29 -3.92
N CYS A 225 3.92 8.23 -3.00
CA CYS A 225 4.45 7.98 -1.65
C CYS A 225 3.30 7.72 -0.66
N SER A 226 2.27 8.57 -0.72
CA SER A 226 1.02 8.44 0.06
C SER A 226 -0.18 8.29 -0.90
N PRO A 227 -0.46 7.08 -1.36
CA PRO A 227 -1.49 6.84 -2.37
C PRO A 227 -2.91 7.28 -2.00
N ALA A 228 -3.24 7.34 -0.71
CA ALA A 228 -4.52 7.89 -0.24
C ALA A 228 -4.72 9.36 -0.63
N LEU A 229 -3.61 10.11 -0.80
CA LEU A 229 -3.61 11.52 -1.17
C LEU A 229 -3.68 11.77 -2.70
N ALA A 230 -3.81 10.72 -3.50
CA ALA A 230 -3.96 10.83 -4.95
C ALA A 230 -5.18 11.70 -5.33
N GLY A 231 -5.14 12.33 -6.49
CA GLY A 231 -6.23 13.15 -7.01
C GLY A 231 -7.52 12.37 -7.19
N SER A 232 -7.38 11.13 -7.67
CA SER A 232 -8.47 10.15 -7.76
C SER A 232 -7.92 8.74 -7.66
N LEU A 233 -8.69 7.87 -7.02
CA LEU A 233 -8.53 6.41 -7.04
C LEU A 233 -9.59 5.74 -7.93
N GLY A 234 -10.30 6.51 -8.74
CA GLY A 234 -11.22 6.02 -9.77
C GLY A 234 -10.49 5.42 -10.97
N GLY A 235 -11.19 4.58 -11.73
CA GLY A 235 -10.67 3.98 -12.95
C GLY A 235 -9.53 2.98 -12.75
N LEU A 236 -9.28 2.53 -11.53
CA LEU A 236 -8.37 1.42 -11.23
C LEU A 236 -9.04 0.08 -11.59
N PRO A 237 -8.27 -1.01 -11.75
CA PRO A 237 -8.86 -2.34 -11.81
C PRO A 237 -9.58 -2.67 -10.50
N PRO A 238 -10.45 -3.70 -10.46
CA PRO A 238 -11.13 -4.12 -9.24
C PRO A 238 -10.17 -4.27 -8.06
N LEU A 239 -10.57 -3.76 -6.89
CA LEU A 239 -9.76 -3.80 -5.67
C LEU A 239 -10.42 -4.68 -4.60
N PHE A 240 -9.63 -5.54 -3.98
CA PHE A 240 -9.94 -6.16 -2.70
C PHE A 240 -9.08 -5.51 -1.63
N VAL A 241 -9.73 -4.88 -0.65
CA VAL A 241 -9.07 -4.17 0.45
C VAL A 241 -9.42 -4.86 1.76
N LEU A 242 -8.43 -5.18 2.57
CA LEU A 242 -8.58 -5.87 3.84
C LEU A 242 -7.94 -5.06 4.96
N ALA A 243 -8.66 -4.92 6.06
CA ALA A 243 -8.21 -4.23 7.28
C ALA A 243 -8.58 -5.01 8.53
N GLY A 244 -7.82 -4.81 9.60
CA GLY A 244 -8.24 -5.09 10.96
C GLY A 244 -8.94 -3.86 11.57
N ASP A 245 -9.94 -4.07 12.41
CA ASP A 245 -10.63 -2.97 13.10
C ASP A 245 -9.74 -2.30 14.15
N ASP A 246 -8.89 -3.07 14.77
CA ASP A 246 -8.00 -2.65 15.85
C ASP A 246 -6.62 -2.15 15.35
N GLU A 247 -6.38 -2.12 14.03
CA GLU A 247 -5.09 -1.67 13.51
C GLU A 247 -4.96 -0.14 13.43
N VAL A 248 -3.73 0.35 13.56
CA VAL A 248 -3.41 1.78 13.49
C VAL A 248 -3.69 2.40 12.12
N LEU A 249 -3.71 1.63 11.05
CA LEU A 249 -3.96 2.10 9.68
C LEU A 249 -5.44 2.02 9.26
N ARG A 250 -6.35 1.57 10.15
CA ARG A 250 -7.77 1.35 9.83
C ARG A 250 -8.41 2.50 9.06
N ASP A 251 -8.29 3.72 9.55
CA ASP A 251 -9.05 4.84 9.01
C ASP A 251 -8.59 5.23 7.60
N GLU A 252 -7.28 5.21 7.33
CA GLU A 252 -6.77 5.48 5.99
C GLU A 252 -7.14 4.38 5.01
N ILE A 253 -7.22 3.11 5.47
CA ILE A 253 -7.63 1.97 4.64
C ILE A 253 -9.11 2.07 4.28
N VAL A 254 -9.96 2.41 5.23
CA VAL A 254 -11.38 2.65 4.99
C VAL A 254 -11.56 3.84 4.04
N TYR A 255 -10.85 4.95 4.30
CA TYR A 255 -10.88 6.13 3.45
C TYR A 255 -10.49 5.84 1.99
N LEU A 256 -9.36 5.15 1.76
CA LEU A 256 -8.91 4.83 0.40
C LEU A 256 -9.91 3.96 -0.35
N ALA A 257 -10.55 2.99 0.34
CA ALA A 257 -11.56 2.13 -0.27
C ALA A 257 -12.79 2.93 -0.71
N HIS A 258 -13.29 3.82 0.16
CA HIS A 258 -14.40 4.70 -0.17
C HIS A 258 -14.05 5.70 -1.28
N LYS A 259 -12.85 6.28 -1.23
CA LYS A 259 -12.37 7.19 -2.28
C LYS A 259 -12.25 6.52 -3.64
N ALA A 260 -11.84 5.25 -3.68
CA ALA A 260 -11.78 4.49 -4.92
C ALA A 260 -13.20 4.13 -5.43
N ALA A 261 -14.10 3.72 -4.54
CA ALA A 261 -15.47 3.36 -4.89
C ALA A 261 -16.34 4.57 -5.28
N ASN A 262 -16.05 5.76 -4.72
CA ASN A 262 -16.81 6.97 -5.03
C ASN A 262 -15.89 8.21 -5.05
N PRO A 263 -15.07 8.38 -6.08
CA PRO A 263 -14.09 9.46 -6.14
C PRO A 263 -14.71 10.87 -6.08
N ALA A 264 -15.95 11.04 -6.54
CA ALA A 264 -16.64 12.32 -6.50
C ALA A 264 -17.02 12.76 -5.08
N ALA A 265 -17.31 11.82 -4.19
CA ALA A 265 -17.65 12.11 -2.79
C ALA A 265 -16.41 12.38 -1.91
N TYR A 266 -15.21 12.00 -2.40
CA TYR A 266 -13.94 12.13 -1.67
C TYR A 266 -12.95 13.00 -2.46
N PRO A 267 -13.26 14.29 -2.69
CA PRO A 267 -12.38 15.17 -3.45
C PRO A 267 -11.06 15.38 -2.73
N THR A 268 -9.99 15.44 -3.49
CA THR A 268 -8.65 15.70 -2.96
C THR A 268 -8.52 17.18 -2.56
N ASN A 269 -7.81 17.42 -1.47
CA ASN A 269 -7.56 18.77 -0.98
C ASN A 269 -7.02 19.70 -2.09
N PRO A 270 -7.63 20.87 -2.31
CA PRO A 270 -7.22 21.81 -3.37
C PRO A 270 -5.74 22.24 -3.28
N ALA A 271 -5.16 22.22 -2.07
CA ALA A 271 -3.73 22.51 -1.89
C ALA A 271 -2.85 21.45 -2.55
N LEU A 272 -3.21 20.14 -2.41
CA LEU A 272 -2.49 19.04 -3.06
C LEU A 272 -2.65 19.07 -4.58
N LEU A 273 -3.83 19.45 -5.09
CA LEU A 273 -4.07 19.60 -6.52
C LEU A 273 -3.19 20.72 -7.14
N ARG A 274 -2.90 21.77 -6.37
CA ARG A 274 -1.98 22.84 -6.81
C ARG A 274 -0.51 22.42 -6.69
N GLU A 275 -0.19 21.66 -5.66
CA GLU A 275 1.19 21.24 -5.38
C GLU A 275 1.68 20.18 -6.39
N PHE A 276 0.78 19.29 -6.81
CA PHE A 276 1.10 18.17 -7.71
C PHE A 276 0.21 18.20 -8.96
N PRO A 277 0.71 18.71 -10.11
CA PRO A 277 -0.07 18.77 -11.35
C PRO A 277 -0.62 17.43 -11.83
N GLN A 278 0.11 16.32 -11.58
CA GLN A 278 -0.36 14.97 -11.87
C GLN A 278 -1.57 14.58 -11.02
N THR A 279 -1.64 15.03 -9.77
CA THR A 279 -2.78 14.80 -8.88
C THR A 279 -4.03 15.50 -9.43
N ARG A 280 -3.90 16.73 -9.90
CA ARG A 280 -4.99 17.47 -10.55
C ARG A 280 -5.47 16.76 -11.81
N ARG A 281 -4.57 16.37 -12.70
CA ARG A 281 -4.92 15.62 -13.92
C ARG A 281 -5.65 14.32 -13.60
N ALA A 282 -5.21 13.58 -12.58
CA ALA A 282 -5.88 12.36 -12.16
C ALA A 282 -7.30 12.65 -11.62
N ALA A 283 -7.48 13.69 -10.82
CA ALA A 283 -8.80 14.10 -10.31
C ALA A 283 -9.79 14.45 -11.44
N GLU A 284 -9.31 15.13 -12.47
CA GLU A 284 -10.11 15.53 -13.63
C GLU A 284 -10.43 14.34 -14.57
N ARG A 285 -9.46 13.44 -14.79
CA ARG A 285 -9.55 12.35 -15.77
C ARG A 285 -10.28 11.13 -15.25
N TYR A 286 -10.07 10.75 -13.98
CA TYR A 286 -10.52 9.46 -13.44
C TYR A 286 -11.68 9.65 -12.45
N THR A 287 -12.85 9.96 -13.00
CA THR A 287 -14.09 10.18 -12.22
C THR A 287 -14.94 8.92 -12.09
N THR A 288 -14.69 7.91 -12.93
CA THR A 288 -15.42 6.63 -12.89
C THR A 288 -15.07 5.85 -11.61
N PRO A 289 -16.06 5.37 -10.86
CA PRO A 289 -15.82 4.51 -9.70
C PRO A 289 -14.97 3.29 -10.01
N THR A 290 -14.11 2.90 -9.08
CA THR A 290 -13.42 1.61 -9.06
C THR A 290 -14.32 0.59 -8.35
N ASP A 291 -14.40 -0.65 -8.86
CA ASP A 291 -15.07 -1.76 -8.16
C ASP A 291 -14.22 -2.13 -6.93
N VAL A 292 -14.77 -1.91 -5.73
CA VAL A 292 -14.04 -2.13 -4.47
C VAL A 292 -14.80 -3.08 -3.56
N HIS A 293 -14.10 -4.12 -3.12
CA HIS A 293 -14.54 -4.98 -2.04
C HIS A 293 -13.71 -4.73 -0.80
N LEU A 294 -14.28 -4.06 0.20
CA LEU A 294 -13.66 -3.80 1.50
C LEU A 294 -14.12 -4.83 2.53
N GLN A 295 -13.17 -5.46 3.21
CA GLN A 295 -13.42 -6.30 4.39
C GLN A 295 -12.66 -5.74 5.60
N VAL A 296 -13.41 -5.39 6.65
CA VAL A 296 -12.86 -5.01 7.95
C VAL A 296 -13.16 -6.13 8.94
N PHE A 297 -12.14 -6.66 9.59
CA PHE A 297 -12.26 -7.76 10.55
C PHE A 297 -12.24 -7.22 11.98
N ASP A 298 -13.33 -7.44 12.70
CA ASP A 298 -13.52 -7.00 14.08
C ASP A 298 -12.45 -7.61 15.03
N GLY A 299 -11.83 -6.76 15.87
CA GLY A 299 -10.82 -7.16 16.84
C GLY A 299 -9.52 -7.70 16.23
N GLN A 300 -9.19 -7.35 14.99
CA GLN A 300 -7.95 -7.80 14.34
C GLN A 300 -6.95 -6.65 14.23
N CYS A 301 -5.67 -7.00 14.43
CA CYS A 301 -4.54 -6.09 14.31
C CYS A 301 -4.03 -5.98 12.87
N HIS A 302 -3.02 -5.14 12.67
CA HIS A 302 -2.35 -4.91 11.40
C HIS A 302 -1.85 -6.21 10.75
N VAL A 303 -2.15 -6.41 9.46
CA VAL A 303 -1.77 -7.60 8.67
C VAL A 303 -2.06 -8.92 9.39
N PHE A 304 -3.20 -9.01 10.08
CA PHE A 304 -3.58 -10.22 10.84
C PHE A 304 -3.52 -11.53 10.01
N PRO A 305 -3.62 -11.57 8.66
CA PRO A 305 -3.43 -12.79 7.90
C PRO A 305 -2.06 -13.44 8.07
N MET A 306 -1.04 -12.72 8.56
CA MET A 306 0.26 -13.32 8.93
C MET A 306 0.12 -14.33 10.07
N PHE A 307 -0.89 -14.18 10.93
CA PHE A 307 -1.25 -15.18 11.97
C PHE A 307 -2.09 -16.31 11.35
N MET A 308 -1.50 -17.06 10.44
CA MET A 308 -2.15 -17.95 9.48
C MET A 308 -3.06 -19.03 10.09
N TYR A 309 -2.88 -19.38 11.35
CA TYR A 309 -3.65 -20.43 12.03
C TYR A 309 -4.96 -19.94 12.64
N THR A 310 -5.16 -18.62 12.73
CA THR A 310 -6.40 -18.03 13.26
C THR A 310 -7.58 -18.25 12.31
N LEU A 311 -8.79 -18.25 12.87
CA LEU A 311 -10.02 -18.36 12.06
C LEU A 311 -10.15 -17.16 11.11
N SER A 312 -9.91 -15.94 11.60
CA SER A 312 -9.95 -14.71 10.81
C SER A 312 -9.02 -14.79 9.59
N ALA A 313 -7.77 -15.24 9.79
CA ALA A 313 -6.84 -15.45 8.70
C ALA A 313 -7.32 -16.50 7.68
N ARG A 314 -7.93 -17.60 8.17
CA ARG A 314 -8.50 -18.63 7.27
C ARG A 314 -9.62 -18.06 6.38
N TYR A 315 -10.50 -17.24 6.94
CA TYR A 315 -11.55 -16.55 6.17
C TYR A 315 -10.95 -15.56 5.19
N ALA A 316 -10.00 -14.72 5.63
CA ALA A 316 -9.32 -13.77 4.77
C ALA A 316 -8.66 -14.45 3.57
N PHE A 317 -7.91 -15.54 3.77
CA PHE A 317 -7.29 -16.28 2.65
C PHE A 317 -8.31 -16.88 1.67
N ARG A 318 -9.48 -17.31 2.14
CA ARG A 318 -10.55 -17.79 1.23
C ARG A 318 -11.11 -16.64 0.40
N ALA A 319 -11.40 -15.51 1.05
CA ALA A 319 -11.93 -14.34 0.37
C ALA A 319 -10.95 -13.78 -0.66
N MET A 320 -9.67 -13.65 -0.30
CA MET A 320 -8.60 -13.23 -1.21
C MET A 320 -8.48 -14.16 -2.42
N ALA A 321 -8.47 -15.48 -2.19
CA ALA A 321 -8.39 -16.46 -3.27
C ALA A 321 -9.62 -16.43 -4.19
N SER A 322 -10.82 -16.24 -3.63
CA SER A 322 -12.05 -16.08 -4.40
C SER A 322 -12.02 -14.82 -5.25
N PHE A 323 -11.52 -13.71 -4.71
CA PHE A 323 -11.32 -12.48 -5.47
C PHE A 323 -10.37 -12.70 -6.65
N ILE A 324 -9.18 -13.28 -6.42
CA ILE A 324 -8.19 -13.56 -7.47
C ILE A 324 -8.82 -14.41 -8.58
N LYS A 325 -9.50 -15.51 -8.23
CA LYS A 325 -10.19 -16.38 -9.19
C LYS A 325 -11.23 -15.61 -10.00
N ARG A 326 -12.04 -14.78 -9.35
CA ARG A 326 -13.09 -13.98 -10.00
C ARG A 326 -12.51 -13.02 -11.04
N VAL A 327 -11.51 -12.23 -10.65
CA VAL A 327 -10.99 -11.18 -11.54
C VAL A 327 -10.10 -11.72 -12.67
N THR A 328 -9.53 -12.92 -12.51
CA THR A 328 -8.73 -13.57 -13.55
C THR A 328 -9.54 -14.50 -14.47
N GLY A 329 -10.89 -14.45 -14.39
CA GLY A 329 -11.77 -15.21 -15.31
C GLY A 329 -11.76 -16.72 -15.10
N ALA A 330 -11.37 -17.24 -13.92
CA ALA A 330 -11.52 -18.65 -13.62
C ALA A 330 -13.01 -19.01 -13.52
N PRO A 331 -13.45 -20.16 -14.10
CA PRO A 331 -14.78 -20.64 -13.82
C PRO A 331 -14.93 -20.80 -12.31
N CYS A 332 -15.85 -20.04 -11.74
CA CYS A 332 -16.28 -20.24 -10.37
C CYS A 332 -16.84 -21.66 -10.37
N GLN A 333 -16.19 -22.64 -9.70
CA GLN A 333 -16.86 -23.88 -9.40
C GLN A 333 -18.14 -23.47 -8.67
N ALA A 334 -19.27 -23.74 -9.27
CA ALA A 334 -20.57 -23.51 -8.71
C ALA A 334 -20.70 -24.39 -7.45
N SER A 335 -20.11 -23.92 -6.36
CA SER A 335 -20.62 -24.25 -5.05
C SER A 335 -21.96 -23.54 -5.00
N SER A 336 -23.03 -24.32 -5.00
CA SER A 336 -24.45 -24.01 -4.83
C SER A 336 -24.80 -22.52 -4.76
N PRO A 337 -25.88 -22.05 -5.40
CA PRO A 337 -26.21 -20.64 -5.39
C PRO A 337 -26.34 -20.19 -3.94
N VAL A 338 -25.27 -19.71 -3.42
CA VAL A 338 -25.30 -18.87 -2.26
C VAL A 338 -25.81 -17.56 -2.81
N THR A 339 -27.12 -17.34 -2.72
CA THR A 339 -27.70 -16.03 -2.56
C THR A 339 -27.07 -15.43 -1.31
N GLN A 340 -25.82 -15.11 -1.41
CA GLN A 340 -25.09 -14.43 -0.38
C GLN A 340 -24.98 -12.99 -0.82
N SER A 341 -25.84 -12.18 -0.25
CA SER A 341 -25.37 -10.99 0.43
C SER A 341 -24.01 -11.34 1.02
N TRP A 342 -22.95 -10.74 0.56
CA TRP A 342 -21.58 -10.99 0.98
C TRP A 342 -21.50 -10.96 2.49
N GLY A 343 -21.34 -12.15 3.03
CA GLY A 343 -21.01 -12.55 4.36
C GLY A 343 -21.35 -11.65 5.50
N SER A 344 -22.44 -11.94 6.14
CA SER A 344 -22.44 -11.92 7.58
C SER A 344 -21.24 -12.73 8.08
N ALA A 345 -20.29 -12.07 8.74
CA ALA A 345 -19.48 -12.70 9.76
C ALA A 345 -20.39 -13.54 10.66
N PRO A 346 -19.91 -14.62 11.29
CA PRO A 346 -20.73 -15.39 12.19
C PRO A 346 -21.49 -14.45 13.12
N PRO A 347 -22.77 -14.71 13.42
CA PRO A 347 -23.62 -13.76 14.13
C PRO A 347 -22.95 -13.40 15.45
N GLY A 348 -22.53 -12.18 15.54
CA GLY A 348 -21.93 -11.70 16.78
C GLY A 348 -21.00 -10.53 16.69
N LYS A 349 -20.62 -9.93 15.61
CA LYS A 349 -19.78 -8.72 15.70
C LYS A 349 -19.38 -8.12 14.33
N ASN A 350 -20.33 -7.72 13.50
CA ASN A 350 -20.00 -6.78 12.42
C ASN A 350 -20.65 -5.43 12.72
N LYS A 351 -19.98 -4.58 13.49
CA LYS A 351 -20.42 -3.23 13.82
C LYS A 351 -20.44 -2.28 12.61
N TYR A 352 -19.84 -2.65 11.51
CA TYR A 352 -19.57 -1.75 10.37
C TYR A 352 -20.25 -2.15 9.06
N ALA A 353 -21.18 -3.12 9.09
CA ALA A 353 -22.04 -3.43 7.95
C ALA A 353 -23.12 -2.36 7.69
N ALA A 354 -23.26 -1.38 8.54
CA ALA A 354 -24.14 -0.23 8.34
C ALA A 354 -23.28 0.98 7.95
N HIS A 355 -23.72 1.69 6.91
CA HIS A 355 -23.18 2.99 6.48
C HIS A 355 -22.89 3.89 7.68
N VAL A 356 -21.63 4.00 8.07
CA VAL A 356 -21.19 5.08 8.92
C VAL A 356 -20.67 6.18 8.01
N PRO A 357 -21.31 7.36 7.98
CA PRO A 357 -20.73 8.51 7.32
C PRO A 357 -19.46 8.88 8.09
N LEU A 358 -18.31 8.70 7.46
CA LEU A 358 -17.07 9.26 7.99
C LEU A 358 -17.18 10.78 7.90
N GLU A 359 -17.18 11.45 9.04
CA GLU A 359 -17.02 12.90 9.08
C GLU A 359 -15.71 13.25 8.38
N ARG A 360 -15.78 14.26 7.52
CA ARG A 360 -14.63 14.71 6.72
C ARG A 360 -13.56 15.23 7.68
N PRO A 361 -12.29 14.83 7.54
CA PRO A 361 -11.22 15.51 8.25
C PRO A 361 -11.15 16.96 7.76
N HIS A 362 -11.22 17.87 8.68
CA HIS A 362 -11.14 19.33 8.46
C HIS A 362 -9.78 19.79 7.92
#